data_793775ac9f607ee652f192cd87cfdae5
#
_entry.id   793775ac9f607ee652f192cd87cfdae5
#
_cell.length_a   1.000
_cell.length_b   1.000
_cell.length_c   1.000
_cell.angle_alpha   90.00
_cell.angle_beta   90.00
_cell.angle_gamma   90.00
#
_symmetry.space_group_name_H-M   'P 1'
#
loop_
_entity.id
_entity.type
_entity.pdbx_description
1 polymer ?
#
loop_
_entity_poly.entity_id
_entity_poly.type
_entity_poly.pdbx_seq_one_letter_code
_entity_poly.pdbx_strand_id
1 'polypeptide(L)'
;MLAIGRGIRAAALVVTSRATAEEKGLSPRARILGHASHSHAPQWFTTAPVPAATKLMDKLGWSVADVDLWEVNEAFAVVPMAFMHEIGIPADKVNVNGGACALGHPIGASGS
;
A
#
# COMPACT_ATOMS: atom_id res chain seq x y z
N MET A 1 -16.58 -19.07 1.43
CA MET A 1 -15.81 -19.97 0.55
C MET A 1 -14.75 -19.12 -0.14
N LEU A 2 -13.50 -19.20 0.32
CA LEU A 2 -12.40 -18.48 -0.31
C LEU A 2 -12.11 -19.13 -1.66
N ALA A 3 -12.40 -18.44 -2.74
CA ALA A 3 -11.92 -18.83 -4.05
C ALA A 3 -10.42 -18.52 -4.12
N ILE A 4 -9.59 -19.47 -3.78
CA ILE A 4 -8.16 -19.40 -4.07
C ILE A 4 -8.02 -19.53 -5.57
N GLY A 5 -7.93 -18.41 -6.27
CA GLY A 5 -7.67 -18.39 -7.70
C GLY A 5 -6.34 -19.09 -7.97
N ARG A 6 -6.42 -20.29 -8.56
CA ARG A 6 -5.25 -21.02 -9.05
C ARG A 6 -4.77 -20.32 -10.33
N GLY A 7 -3.93 -19.32 -10.17
CA GLY A 7 -3.32 -18.63 -11.31
C GLY A 7 -1.92 -18.14 -10.93
N ILE A 8 -1.00 -18.22 -11.87
CA ILE A 8 0.28 -17.53 -11.75
C ILE A 8 -0.02 -16.04 -11.81
N ARG A 9 0.37 -15.31 -10.77
CA ARG A 9 0.23 -13.85 -10.68
C ARG A 9 1.62 -13.25 -10.61
N ALA A 10 1.86 -12.26 -11.44
CA ALA A 10 3.08 -11.48 -11.42
C ALA A 10 2.73 -10.02 -11.75
N ALA A 11 3.48 -9.09 -11.17
CA ALA A 11 3.43 -7.69 -11.52
C ALA A 11 4.85 -7.16 -11.68
N ALA A 12 5.02 -6.15 -12.51
CA ALA A 12 6.30 -5.49 -12.71
C ALA A 12 6.08 -4.01 -13.00
N LEU A 13 6.89 -3.17 -12.39
CA LEU A 13 6.91 -1.73 -12.59
C LEU A 13 8.31 -1.29 -13.02
N VAL A 14 8.37 -0.36 -13.95
CA VAL A 14 9.62 0.33 -14.30
C VAL A 14 9.74 1.57 -13.43
N VAL A 15 10.77 1.59 -12.60
CA VAL A 15 11.08 2.72 -11.72
C VAL A 15 12.39 3.34 -12.18
N THR A 16 12.41 4.67 -12.32
CA THR A 16 13.61 5.39 -12.77
C THR A 16 13.68 6.78 -12.16
N SER A 17 14.82 7.45 -12.28
CA SER A 17 14.96 8.84 -11.87
C SER A 17 14.21 9.79 -12.83
N ARG A 18 13.87 10.98 -12.34
CA ARG A 18 13.28 12.03 -13.18
C ARG A 18 14.21 12.36 -14.37
N ALA A 19 15.50 12.53 -14.10
CA ALA A 19 16.48 12.85 -15.15
C ALA A 19 16.52 11.79 -16.26
N THR A 20 16.53 10.51 -15.90
CA THR A 20 16.49 9.43 -16.89
C THR A 20 15.16 9.38 -17.65
N ALA A 21 14.04 9.68 -16.99
CA ALA A 21 12.75 9.74 -17.65
C ALA A 21 12.72 10.85 -18.70
N GLU A 22 13.22 12.02 -18.38
CA GLU A 22 13.34 13.17 -19.30
C GLU A 22 14.28 12.87 -20.47
N GLU A 23 15.48 12.36 -20.19
CA GLU A 23 16.47 11.96 -21.20
C GLU A 23 15.90 10.96 -22.21
N LYS A 24 15.10 10.01 -21.74
CA LYS A 24 14.53 8.93 -22.57
C LYS A 24 13.13 9.27 -23.12
N GLY A 25 12.62 10.46 -22.90
CA GLY A 25 11.29 10.87 -23.35
C GLY A 25 10.15 10.02 -22.76
N LEU A 26 10.33 9.48 -21.54
CA LEU A 26 9.31 8.69 -20.87
C LEU A 26 8.27 9.60 -20.23
N SER A 27 7.05 9.09 -20.14
CA SER A 27 5.93 9.77 -19.47
C SER A 27 5.64 9.08 -18.12
N PRO A 28 6.21 9.57 -17.00
CA PRO A 28 5.95 8.98 -15.68
C PRO A 28 4.47 9.07 -15.31
N ARG A 29 3.93 7.96 -14.78
CA ARG A 29 2.53 7.91 -14.31
C ARG A 29 2.38 8.41 -12.89
N ALA A 30 3.42 8.30 -12.08
CA ALA A 30 3.43 8.71 -10.68
C ALA A 30 4.86 9.03 -10.24
N ARG A 31 4.98 9.69 -9.09
CA ARG A 31 6.25 9.97 -8.43
C ARG A 31 6.22 9.36 -7.02
N ILE A 32 7.25 8.57 -6.69
CA ILE A 32 7.47 8.09 -5.32
C ILE A 32 8.04 9.25 -4.51
N LEU A 33 7.30 9.70 -3.50
CA LEU A 33 7.71 10.80 -2.62
C LEU A 33 8.55 10.34 -1.45
N GLY A 34 8.32 9.11 -0.99
CA GLY A 34 9.04 8.54 0.13
C GLY A 34 8.64 7.09 0.39
N HIS A 35 9.36 6.50 1.31
CA HIS A 35 9.04 5.16 1.82
C HIS A 35 9.44 5.09 3.30
N ALA A 36 8.79 4.20 4.02
CA ALA A 36 9.13 3.82 5.38
C ALA A 36 8.85 2.34 5.58
N SER A 37 9.52 1.74 6.55
CA SER A 37 9.27 0.37 6.97
C SER A 37 9.13 0.28 8.48
N HIS A 38 8.39 -0.71 8.93
CA HIS A 38 8.24 -1.04 10.33
C HIS A 38 8.06 -2.54 10.50
N SER A 39 8.65 -3.07 11.55
CA SER A 39 8.41 -4.43 12.02
C SER A 39 8.28 -4.43 13.53
N HIS A 40 7.47 -5.31 14.06
CA HIS A 40 7.31 -5.53 15.50
C HIS A 40 7.10 -7.01 15.80
N ALA A 41 6.76 -7.34 17.03
CA ALA A 41 6.60 -8.73 17.44
C ALA A 41 5.60 -9.48 16.54
N PRO A 42 5.91 -10.71 16.10
CA PRO A 42 5.14 -11.42 15.06
C PRO A 42 3.65 -11.55 15.34
N GLN A 43 3.24 -11.66 16.59
CA GLN A 43 1.83 -11.75 16.98
C GLN A 43 1.02 -10.48 16.66
N TRP A 44 1.68 -9.34 16.42
CA TRP A 44 1.07 -8.05 16.11
C TRP A 44 1.26 -7.62 14.66
N PHE A 45 1.70 -8.51 13.78
CA PHE A 45 2.03 -8.16 12.39
C PHE A 45 0.89 -7.44 11.65
N THR A 46 -0.36 -7.74 11.99
CA THR A 46 -1.54 -7.13 11.37
C THR A 46 -1.66 -5.62 11.57
N THR A 47 -1.03 -5.08 12.62
CA THR A 47 -1.00 -3.64 12.91
C THR A 47 0.29 -2.95 12.45
N ALA A 48 1.27 -3.68 11.92
CA ALA A 48 2.53 -3.12 11.43
C ALA A 48 2.40 -2.01 10.35
N PRO A 49 1.38 -2.01 9.47
CA PRO A 49 1.16 -0.93 8.52
C PRO A 49 0.92 0.44 9.17
N VAL A 50 0.31 0.48 10.36
CA VAL A 50 0.00 1.74 11.07
C VAL A 50 1.26 2.55 11.37
N PRO A 51 2.23 2.06 12.17
CA PRO A 51 3.45 2.82 12.44
C PRO A 51 4.34 3.03 11.19
N ALA A 52 4.23 2.17 10.18
CA ALA A 52 4.93 2.41 8.91
C ALA A 52 4.38 3.65 8.19
N ALA A 53 3.05 3.77 8.10
CA ALA A 53 2.39 4.91 7.50
C ALA A 53 2.64 6.20 8.31
N THR A 54 2.52 6.14 9.64
CA THR A 54 2.81 7.28 10.52
C THR A 54 4.23 7.82 10.30
N LYS A 55 5.24 6.94 10.31
CA LYS A 55 6.62 7.31 10.01
C LYS A 55 6.79 7.98 8.64
N LEU A 56 6.06 7.50 7.64
CA LEU A 56 6.12 8.10 6.30
C LEU A 56 5.46 9.47 6.27
N MET A 57 4.31 9.63 6.89
CA MET A 57 3.62 10.92 6.99
C MET A 57 4.49 11.94 7.74
N ASP A 58 5.07 11.57 8.88
CA ASP A 58 5.99 12.41 9.64
C ASP A 58 7.19 12.85 8.79
N LYS A 59 7.79 11.91 8.05
CA LYS A 59 8.92 12.19 7.16
C LYS A 59 8.57 13.18 6.04
N LEU A 60 7.34 13.14 5.54
CA LEU A 60 6.84 14.00 4.47
C LEU A 60 6.25 15.32 5.01
N GLY A 61 6.03 15.42 6.30
CA GLY A 61 5.31 16.54 6.92
C GLY A 61 3.82 16.55 6.55
N TRP A 62 3.23 15.37 6.34
CA TRP A 62 1.84 15.18 5.93
C TRP A 62 0.96 14.77 7.09
N SER A 63 -0.28 15.22 7.03
CA SER A 63 -1.39 14.74 7.84
C SER A 63 -2.24 13.75 7.04
N VAL A 64 -3.18 13.09 7.71
CA VAL A 64 -4.18 12.22 7.06
C VAL A 64 -5.00 12.96 6.00
N ALA A 65 -5.25 14.25 6.22
CA ALA A 65 -6.04 15.08 5.31
C ALA A 65 -5.33 15.36 3.97
N ASP A 66 -3.99 15.24 3.95
CA ASP A 66 -3.19 15.45 2.74
C ASP A 66 -3.16 14.22 1.82
N VAL A 67 -3.79 13.10 2.25
CA VAL A 67 -3.85 11.86 1.49
C VAL A 67 -5.26 11.66 0.94
N ASP A 68 -5.38 11.62 -0.37
CA ASP A 68 -6.66 11.43 -1.04
C ASP A 68 -7.16 9.99 -0.96
N LEU A 69 -6.29 9.02 -1.21
CA LEU A 69 -6.61 7.60 -1.25
C LEU A 69 -5.54 6.76 -0.55
N TRP A 70 -5.98 5.66 0.04
CA TRP A 70 -5.14 4.70 0.74
C TRP A 70 -5.32 3.31 0.13
N GLU A 71 -4.23 2.71 -0.27
CA GLU A 71 -4.20 1.30 -0.69
C GLU A 71 -3.50 0.50 0.42
N VAL A 72 -4.28 -0.31 1.13
CA VAL A 72 -3.82 -1.11 2.26
C VAL A 72 -3.96 -2.58 1.90
N ASN A 73 -2.83 -3.28 1.81
CA ASN A 73 -2.88 -4.71 1.48
C ASN A 73 -3.67 -5.49 2.53
N GLU A 74 -4.69 -6.20 2.08
CA GLU A 74 -5.58 -7.01 2.89
C GLU A 74 -4.99 -8.42 3.09
N ALA A 75 -3.85 -8.52 3.80
CA ALA A 75 -3.34 -9.83 4.20
C ALA A 75 -4.41 -10.66 4.94
N PHE A 76 -5.22 -9.96 5.72
CA PHE A 76 -6.51 -10.37 6.29
C PHE A 76 -7.41 -9.13 6.34
N ALA A 77 -8.73 -9.32 6.33
CA ALA A 77 -9.69 -8.20 6.40
C ALA A 77 -9.50 -7.30 7.64
N VAL A 78 -9.00 -7.85 8.74
CA VAL A 78 -8.73 -7.07 9.96
C VAL A 78 -7.60 -6.04 9.78
N VAL A 79 -6.69 -6.24 8.83
CA VAL A 79 -5.55 -5.32 8.60
C VAL A 79 -6.02 -3.93 8.20
N PRO A 80 -6.79 -3.73 7.11
CA PRO A 80 -7.31 -2.40 6.78
C PRO A 80 -8.29 -1.87 7.81
N MET A 81 -9.04 -2.73 8.51
CA MET A 81 -9.94 -2.29 9.59
C MET A 81 -9.16 -1.67 10.75
N ALA A 82 -8.10 -2.32 11.22
CA ALA A 82 -7.21 -1.78 12.25
C ALA A 82 -6.52 -0.50 11.76
N PHE A 83 -6.04 -0.49 10.52
CA PHE A 83 -5.39 0.65 9.92
C PHE A 83 -6.30 1.88 9.88
N MET A 84 -7.54 1.73 9.41
CA MET A 84 -8.54 2.81 9.39
C MET A 84 -8.84 3.33 10.79
N HIS A 85 -9.01 2.43 11.76
CA HIS A 85 -9.31 2.79 13.14
C HIS A 85 -8.18 3.58 13.80
N GLU A 86 -6.95 3.08 13.70
CA GLU A 86 -5.78 3.67 14.38
C GLU A 86 -5.32 5.01 13.75
N ILE A 87 -5.44 5.14 12.43
CA ILE A 87 -5.05 6.37 11.71
C ILE A 87 -6.20 7.37 11.61
N GLY A 88 -7.44 6.94 11.78
CA GLY A 88 -8.62 7.79 11.67
C GLY A 88 -9.02 8.08 10.23
N ILE A 89 -8.96 7.07 9.35
CA ILE A 89 -9.27 7.22 7.92
C ILE A 89 -10.70 6.75 7.66
N PRO A 90 -11.51 7.51 6.90
CA PRO A 90 -12.82 7.06 6.49
C PRO A 90 -12.74 5.93 5.45
N ALA A 91 -13.66 4.97 5.54
CA ALA A 91 -13.63 3.75 4.73
C ALA A 91 -13.77 4.00 3.21
N ASP A 92 -14.40 5.08 2.81
CA ASP A 92 -14.58 5.49 1.41
C ASP A 92 -13.29 5.98 0.74
N LYS A 93 -12.20 6.12 1.51
CA LYS A 93 -10.87 6.46 1.01
C LYS A 93 -9.90 5.26 0.96
N VAL A 94 -10.33 4.09 1.41
CA VAL A 94 -9.45 2.91 1.53
C VAL A 94 -9.86 1.84 0.54
N ASN A 95 -8.88 1.35 -0.26
CA ASN A 95 -9.08 0.27 -1.22
C ASN A 95 -10.30 0.47 -2.13
N VAL A 96 -10.47 1.66 -2.63
CA VAL A 96 -11.69 2.11 -3.36
C VAL A 96 -11.99 1.29 -4.62
N ASN A 97 -11.00 0.59 -5.16
CA ASN A 97 -11.15 -0.32 -6.29
C ASN A 97 -11.17 -1.81 -5.89
N GLY A 98 -11.36 -2.08 -4.60
CA GLY A 98 -11.27 -3.42 -4.02
C GLY A 98 -9.84 -3.78 -3.61
N GLY A 99 -9.71 -4.72 -2.68
CA GLY A 99 -8.44 -5.18 -2.14
C GLY A 99 -8.23 -6.68 -2.29
N ALA A 100 -7.24 -7.21 -1.60
CA ALA A 100 -6.86 -8.62 -1.70
C ALA A 100 -7.96 -9.61 -1.27
N CYS A 101 -8.90 -9.21 -0.41
CA CYS A 101 -10.06 -10.03 -0.06
C CYS A 101 -10.96 -10.31 -1.27
N ALA A 102 -11.07 -9.34 -2.19
CA ALA A 102 -11.84 -9.50 -3.42
C ALA A 102 -11.02 -10.07 -4.57
N LEU A 103 -9.75 -9.66 -4.71
CA LEU A 103 -8.89 -9.93 -5.85
C LEU A 103 -7.97 -11.15 -5.66
N GLY A 104 -7.72 -11.54 -4.41
CA GLY A 104 -6.73 -12.52 -4.01
C GLY A 104 -5.41 -11.88 -3.55
N HIS A 105 -4.67 -12.61 -2.72
CA HIS A 105 -3.39 -12.18 -2.17
C HIS A 105 -2.25 -13.14 -2.55
N PRO A 106 -1.72 -13.06 -3.77
CA PRO A 106 -0.50 -13.78 -4.13
C PRO A 106 0.69 -13.08 -3.50
N ILE A 107 1.17 -13.57 -2.36
CA ILE A 107 2.16 -12.92 -1.48
C ILE A 107 3.39 -12.40 -2.26
N GLY A 108 3.88 -13.17 -3.24
CA GLY A 108 5.04 -12.79 -4.05
C GLY A 108 4.78 -11.68 -5.09
N ALA A 109 3.53 -11.29 -5.32
CA ALA A 109 3.18 -10.27 -6.33
C ALA A 109 2.41 -9.07 -5.75
N SER A 110 1.82 -9.18 -4.56
CA SER A 110 0.96 -8.12 -4.02
C SER A 110 1.71 -6.84 -3.62
N GLY A 111 3.04 -6.88 -3.55
CA GLY A 111 3.86 -5.70 -3.25
C GLY A 111 4.37 -4.95 -4.48
N SER A 112 3.96 -5.34 -5.68
CA SER A 112 4.46 -4.77 -6.94
C SER A 112 3.44 -3.86 -7.60
#